data_916738a0305565bd1e51ff266c314624
#
_entry.id   916738a0305565bd1e51ff266c314624
#
_cell.length_a   1.000
_cell.length_b   1.000
_cell.length_c   1.000
_cell.angle_alpha   90.00
_cell.angle_beta   90.00
_cell.angle_gamma   90.00
#
_symmetry.space_group_name_H-M   'P 1'
#
loop_
_entity.id
_entity.type
_entity.pdbx_description
1 polymer ?
#
loop_
_entity_poly.entity_id
_entity_poly.type
_entity_poly.pdbx_seq_one_letter_code
_entity_poly.pdbx_strand_id
1 'polypeptide(L)'
;MTRSFYSHRADHTEYGSTGVIINRTKSTTLSEECPEVPRRKNNLYWNALSSEVVGIGGPVGLSSPHDRSVIALTTKEQPGLTDEIVPGIHVVTDLDSLALMNSKFTGPGTLAPSDLCLFVGYSGWAPGQLQSEIDVGFWNVASASGGFIRDSMFRNVMDTIVDPDGKRRPIDAHGFRAWASMCANLGLQD
;
A
#
# COMPACT_ATOMS: atom_id res chain seq x y z
N MET A 1 17.28 6.77 6.96
CA MET A 1 15.82 6.47 6.95
C MET A 1 15.46 6.16 5.52
N THR A 2 15.32 4.90 5.20
CA THR A 2 15.27 4.46 3.82
C THR A 2 13.87 4.04 3.44
N ARG A 3 13.37 4.55 2.34
CA ARG A 3 12.00 4.38 1.87
C ARG A 3 12.01 3.67 0.54
N SER A 4 11.19 2.63 0.39
CA SER A 4 10.96 1.96 -0.89
C SER A 4 9.72 2.53 -1.54
N PHE A 5 9.83 2.92 -2.79
CA PHE A 5 8.75 3.52 -3.56
C PHE A 5 8.33 2.64 -4.71
N TYR A 6 7.07 2.72 -5.00
CA TYR A 6 6.50 2.30 -6.26
C TYR A 6 5.84 3.51 -6.94
N SER A 7 6.16 3.75 -8.21
CA SER A 7 5.56 4.80 -9.03
C SER A 7 4.64 4.18 -10.08
N HIS A 8 3.43 4.68 -10.17
CA HIS A 8 2.49 4.32 -11.21
C HIS A 8 2.92 4.93 -12.54
N ARG A 9 2.95 4.11 -13.59
CA ARG A 9 3.14 4.33 -15.03
C ARG A 9 3.77 5.65 -15.50
N ALA A 10 4.74 5.50 -16.38
CA ALA A 10 5.75 6.41 -16.87
C ALA A 10 5.32 7.67 -17.67
N ASP A 11 4.22 8.31 -17.34
CA ASP A 11 3.96 9.68 -17.79
C ASP A 11 4.37 10.68 -16.71
N HIS A 12 5.64 10.61 -16.34
CA HIS A 12 6.25 11.42 -15.28
C HIS A 12 6.29 12.91 -15.56
N THR A 13 5.88 13.37 -16.72
CA THR A 13 6.24 14.71 -17.17
C THR A 13 5.11 15.72 -17.17
N GLU A 14 3.88 15.32 -17.40
CA GLU A 14 2.79 16.28 -17.61
C GLU A 14 1.89 16.48 -16.38
N TYR A 15 1.68 15.42 -15.56
CA TYR A 15 0.75 15.45 -14.43
C TYR A 15 1.41 15.22 -13.06
N GLY A 16 2.73 15.00 -13.02
CA GLY A 16 3.44 14.64 -11.79
C GLY A 16 3.54 13.13 -11.58
N SER A 17 3.98 12.74 -10.40
CA SER A 17 4.18 11.34 -10.02
C SER A 17 3.52 11.02 -8.70
N THR A 18 2.98 9.81 -8.57
CA THR A 18 2.43 9.29 -7.33
C THR A 18 3.11 7.99 -6.96
N GLY A 19 3.38 7.79 -5.68
CA GLY A 19 4.03 6.57 -5.18
C GLY A 19 3.53 6.16 -3.80
N VAL A 20 3.70 4.89 -3.47
CA VAL A 20 3.35 4.32 -2.17
C VAL A 20 4.58 3.76 -1.49
N ILE A 21 4.80 4.12 -0.23
CA ILE A 21 5.85 3.52 0.61
C ILE A 21 5.36 2.16 1.07
N ILE A 22 5.95 1.09 0.57
CA ILE A 22 5.47 -0.28 0.80
C ILE A 22 6.08 -0.97 2.02
N ASN A 23 7.12 -0.41 2.62
CA ASN A 23 7.84 -1.00 3.74
C ASN A 23 7.71 -0.21 5.05
N ARG A 24 6.71 0.67 5.16
CA ARG A 24 6.43 1.42 6.37
C ARG A 24 5.10 0.97 6.96
N THR A 25 5.17 -0.06 7.79
CA THR A 25 4.00 -0.62 8.47
C THR A 25 3.67 0.13 9.75
N LYS A 26 2.40 0.14 10.12
CA LYS A 26 1.92 0.55 11.45
C LYS A 26 1.31 -0.64 12.17
N SER A 27 1.29 -0.58 13.50
CA SER A 27 0.54 -1.55 14.34
C SER A 27 -0.91 -1.12 14.54
N THR A 28 -1.51 -0.43 13.56
CA THR A 28 -2.86 0.13 13.63
C THR A 28 -3.72 -0.44 12.51
N THR A 29 -5.00 -0.54 12.78
CA THR A 29 -6.00 -1.00 11.83
C THR A 29 -6.55 0.15 11.00
N LEU A 30 -7.24 -0.17 9.91
CA LEU A 30 -7.90 0.82 9.07
C LEU A 30 -8.91 1.65 9.88
N SER A 31 -9.65 1.04 10.78
CA SER A 31 -10.63 1.75 11.62
C SER A 31 -10.00 2.71 12.63
N GLU A 32 -8.81 2.41 13.12
CA GLU A 32 -8.05 3.30 14.00
C GLU A 32 -7.49 4.51 13.24
N GLU A 33 -7.01 4.29 12.00
CA GLU A 33 -6.45 5.35 11.17
C GLU A 33 -7.51 6.18 10.43
N CYS A 34 -8.61 5.56 10.03
CA CYS A 34 -9.68 6.16 9.25
C CYS A 34 -11.05 5.87 9.87
N PRO A 35 -11.36 6.41 11.05
CA PRO A 35 -12.56 6.06 11.82
C PRO A 35 -13.88 6.40 11.12
N GLU A 36 -13.86 7.32 10.16
CA GLU A 36 -15.06 7.72 9.42
C GLU A 36 -15.37 6.81 8.23
N VAL A 37 -14.36 6.13 7.67
CA VAL A 37 -14.54 5.30 6.47
C VAL A 37 -15.48 4.12 6.72
N PRO A 38 -15.33 3.33 7.80
CA PRO A 38 -16.26 2.23 8.10
C PRO A 38 -17.66 2.71 8.48
N ARG A 39 -17.78 3.87 9.14
CA ARG A 39 -19.06 4.40 9.65
C ARG A 39 -19.98 4.90 8.56
N ARG A 40 -19.44 5.40 7.46
CA ARG A 40 -20.24 5.95 6.34
C ARG A 40 -20.96 4.86 5.54
N LYS A 41 -20.55 3.60 5.68
CA LYS A 41 -20.98 2.52 4.79
C LYS A 41 -21.35 1.31 5.62
N ASN A 42 -22.63 1.11 5.84
CA ASN A 42 -23.15 -0.10 6.47
C ASN A 42 -22.97 -1.32 5.53
N ASN A 43 -21.70 -1.67 5.28
CA ASN A 43 -21.26 -2.65 4.32
C ASN A 43 -20.33 -3.66 5.02
N LEU A 44 -20.64 -4.95 4.88
CA LEU A 44 -19.88 -6.04 5.50
C LEU A 44 -18.41 -6.06 5.05
N TYR A 45 -18.14 -5.70 3.80
CA TYR A 45 -16.79 -5.66 3.27
C TYR A 45 -15.94 -4.56 3.92
N TRP A 46 -16.50 -3.36 4.08
CA TRP A 46 -15.86 -2.27 4.82
C TRP A 46 -15.64 -2.63 6.28
N ASN A 47 -16.61 -3.32 6.91
CA ASN A 47 -16.46 -3.78 8.29
C ASN A 47 -15.32 -4.79 8.41
N ALA A 48 -15.15 -5.68 7.43
CA ALA A 48 -14.03 -6.62 7.41
C ALA A 48 -12.69 -5.93 7.15
N LEU A 49 -12.64 -4.95 6.22
CA LEU A 49 -11.44 -4.13 5.99
C LEU A 49 -11.04 -3.30 7.22
N SER A 50 -12.00 -2.93 8.08
CA SER A 50 -11.73 -2.10 9.27
C SER A 50 -10.74 -2.73 10.22
N SER A 51 -10.68 -4.04 10.29
CA SER A 51 -9.77 -4.80 11.17
C SER A 51 -8.41 -5.09 10.54
N GLU A 52 -8.24 -4.79 9.25
CA GLU A 52 -6.97 -5.02 8.57
C GLU A 52 -5.92 -3.99 8.99
N VAL A 53 -4.68 -4.48 9.13
CA VAL A 53 -3.52 -3.63 9.43
C VAL A 53 -3.18 -2.77 8.23
N VAL A 54 -2.83 -1.50 8.45
CA VAL A 54 -2.48 -0.56 7.39
C VAL A 54 -1.01 -0.17 7.42
N GLY A 55 -0.45 0.09 6.24
CA GLY A 55 0.84 0.77 6.07
C GLY A 55 0.68 2.28 5.93
N ILE A 56 1.80 3.01 6.03
CA ILE A 56 1.87 4.44 5.70
C ILE A 56 2.45 4.60 4.31
N GLY A 57 1.58 4.90 3.35
CA GLY A 57 1.96 5.05 1.94
C GLY A 57 2.72 6.34 1.61
N GLY A 58 2.61 7.36 2.46
CA GLY A 58 3.27 8.64 2.27
C GLY A 58 2.63 9.77 3.09
N PRO A 59 3.13 11.01 2.96
CA PRO A 59 2.66 12.15 3.75
C PRO A 59 1.36 12.78 3.22
N VAL A 60 1.03 12.60 1.94
CA VAL A 60 -0.15 13.23 1.34
C VAL A 60 -1.42 12.47 1.75
N GLY A 61 -2.49 13.20 2.05
CA GLY A 61 -3.75 12.60 2.50
C GLY A 61 -3.74 12.13 3.95
N LEU A 62 -2.82 12.63 4.79
CA LEU A 62 -2.77 12.36 6.24
C LEU A 62 -3.19 13.54 7.11
N SER A 63 -3.50 14.68 6.52
CA SER A 63 -3.70 15.95 7.23
C SER A 63 -4.95 15.98 8.12
N SER A 64 -5.96 15.18 7.80
CA SER A 64 -7.19 15.09 8.59
C SER A 64 -7.57 13.63 8.82
N PRO A 65 -7.96 13.23 10.04
CA PRO A 65 -8.52 11.90 10.29
C PRO A 65 -9.80 11.60 9.50
N HIS A 66 -10.50 12.66 9.10
CA HIS A 66 -11.79 12.55 8.40
C HIS A 66 -11.68 12.49 6.88
N ASP A 67 -10.49 12.78 6.33
CA ASP A 67 -10.25 12.85 4.88
C ASP A 67 -8.90 12.20 4.53
N ARG A 68 -8.71 10.98 5.01
CA ARG A 68 -7.50 10.20 4.71
C ARG A 68 -7.67 9.43 3.41
N SER A 69 -6.66 9.53 2.57
CA SER A 69 -6.58 8.71 1.36
C SER A 69 -6.20 7.28 1.73
N VAL A 70 -6.97 6.32 1.26
CA VAL A 70 -6.68 4.90 1.40
C VAL A 70 -6.35 4.33 0.02
N ILE A 71 -5.19 3.70 -0.09
CA ILE A 71 -4.76 2.99 -1.30
C ILE A 71 -4.72 1.50 -0.98
N ALA A 72 -5.30 0.70 -1.85
CA ALA A 72 -5.24 -0.74 -1.76
C ALA A 72 -4.43 -1.31 -2.93
N LEU A 73 -3.46 -2.16 -2.62
CA LEU A 73 -2.70 -2.94 -3.59
C LEU A 73 -3.08 -4.42 -3.47
N THR A 74 -3.06 -5.13 -4.58
CA THR A 74 -3.39 -6.55 -4.64
C THR A 74 -2.56 -7.27 -5.70
N THR A 75 -2.43 -8.59 -5.58
CA THR A 75 -1.86 -9.45 -6.62
C THR A 75 -2.92 -10.04 -7.55
N LYS A 76 -4.19 -9.75 -7.30
CA LYS A 76 -5.31 -10.29 -8.05
C LYS A 76 -5.89 -9.22 -8.96
N GLU A 77 -5.99 -9.54 -10.24
CA GLU A 77 -6.71 -8.70 -11.17
C GLU A 77 -8.21 -8.78 -10.92
N GLN A 78 -8.88 -7.62 -10.96
CA GLN A 78 -10.33 -7.52 -11.00
C GLN A 78 -10.73 -6.51 -12.09
N PRO A 79 -11.22 -7.00 -13.24
CA PRO A 79 -11.53 -6.15 -14.38
C PRO A 79 -12.44 -4.97 -14.03
N GLY A 80 -12.04 -3.77 -14.43
CA GLY A 80 -12.78 -2.54 -14.19
C GLY A 80 -12.64 -1.94 -12.77
N LEU A 81 -11.93 -2.62 -11.87
CA LEU A 81 -11.69 -2.13 -10.49
C LEU A 81 -10.21 -2.10 -10.11
N THR A 82 -9.35 -2.74 -10.90
CA THR A 82 -7.92 -2.76 -10.63
C THR A 82 -7.14 -2.43 -11.90
N ASP A 83 -6.10 -1.63 -11.73
CA ASP A 83 -5.13 -1.34 -12.79
C ASP A 83 -3.78 -1.98 -12.45
N GLU A 84 -3.19 -2.68 -13.41
CA GLU A 84 -1.86 -3.24 -13.22
C GLU A 84 -0.81 -2.11 -13.25
N ILE A 85 -0.02 -2.05 -12.19
CA ILE A 85 1.01 -1.02 -12.00
C ILE A 85 2.42 -1.55 -12.26
N VAL A 86 2.68 -2.82 -11.93
CA VAL A 86 3.81 -3.64 -12.41
C VAL A 86 3.30 -5.04 -12.65
N PRO A 87 4.00 -5.88 -13.42
CA PRO A 87 3.58 -7.25 -13.65
C PRO A 87 3.20 -8.01 -12.37
N GLY A 88 1.92 -8.35 -12.26
CA GLY A 88 1.35 -9.08 -11.12
C GLY A 88 1.07 -8.25 -9.87
N ILE A 89 1.16 -6.92 -9.93
CA ILE A 89 0.71 -6.02 -8.84
C ILE A 89 -0.28 -5.01 -9.40
N HIS A 90 -1.41 -4.91 -8.77
CA HIS A 90 -2.51 -4.04 -9.17
C HIS A 90 -2.84 -3.04 -8.07
N VAL A 91 -3.24 -1.83 -8.46
CA VAL A 91 -3.87 -0.85 -7.55
C VAL A 91 -5.38 -0.93 -7.70
N VAL A 92 -6.10 -0.86 -6.60
CA VAL A 92 -7.56 -0.73 -6.62
C VAL A 92 -7.89 0.74 -6.91
N THR A 93 -8.54 0.99 -8.05
CA THR A 93 -8.85 2.34 -8.53
C THR A 93 -10.06 2.94 -7.82
N ASP A 94 -11.00 2.10 -7.43
CA ASP A 94 -12.20 2.49 -6.69
C ASP A 94 -12.52 1.45 -5.60
N LEU A 95 -12.06 1.74 -4.39
CA LEU A 95 -12.27 0.86 -3.24
C LEU A 95 -13.75 0.79 -2.81
N ASP A 96 -14.54 1.82 -3.10
CA ASP A 96 -15.97 1.84 -2.80
C ASP A 96 -16.77 0.92 -3.73
N SER A 97 -16.48 0.98 -5.02
CA SER A 97 -17.06 0.07 -6.00
C SER A 97 -16.64 -1.37 -5.73
N LEU A 98 -15.37 -1.60 -5.37
CA LEU A 98 -14.90 -2.91 -4.94
C LEU A 98 -15.69 -3.41 -3.72
N ALA A 99 -15.90 -2.57 -2.72
CA ALA A 99 -16.66 -2.92 -1.52
C ALA A 99 -18.13 -3.23 -1.83
N LEU A 100 -18.74 -2.52 -2.78
CA LEU A 100 -20.11 -2.80 -3.22
C LEU A 100 -20.20 -4.14 -3.93
N MET A 101 -19.28 -4.44 -4.83
CA MET A 101 -19.26 -5.73 -5.56
C MET A 101 -18.99 -6.91 -4.63
N ASN A 102 -18.11 -6.74 -3.66
CA ASN A 102 -17.73 -7.78 -2.72
C ASN A 102 -18.56 -7.79 -1.42
N SER A 103 -19.66 -7.06 -1.38
CA SER A 103 -20.47 -6.87 -0.17
C SER A 103 -20.90 -8.18 0.54
N LYS A 104 -20.97 -9.28 -0.18
CA LYS A 104 -21.37 -10.59 0.35
C LYS A 104 -20.21 -11.58 0.52
N PHE A 105 -18.98 -11.22 0.23
CA PHE A 105 -17.81 -12.13 0.19
C PHE A 105 -18.02 -13.42 -0.61
N THR A 106 -18.94 -13.43 -1.53
CA THR A 106 -19.36 -14.63 -2.25
C THR A 106 -19.34 -14.38 -3.75
N GLY A 107 -18.72 -15.29 -4.47
CA GLY A 107 -18.71 -15.30 -5.93
C GLY A 107 -17.30 -15.46 -6.52
N PRO A 108 -17.21 -15.95 -7.76
CA PRO A 108 -15.94 -16.00 -8.48
C PRO A 108 -15.40 -14.58 -8.70
N GLY A 109 -14.13 -14.37 -8.42
CA GLY A 109 -13.46 -13.08 -8.57
C GLY A 109 -13.60 -12.12 -7.37
N THR A 110 -14.25 -12.53 -6.27
CA THR A 110 -14.29 -11.72 -5.06
C THR A 110 -12.89 -11.55 -4.46
N LEU A 111 -12.46 -10.31 -4.22
CA LEU A 111 -11.27 -10.03 -3.45
C LEU A 111 -11.61 -10.07 -1.96
N ALA A 112 -11.03 -11.02 -1.24
CA ALA A 112 -11.13 -11.02 0.22
C ALA A 112 -10.32 -9.85 0.80
N PRO A 113 -10.65 -9.35 2.02
CA PRO A 113 -9.82 -8.35 2.70
C PRO A 113 -8.35 -8.75 2.79
N SER A 114 -8.07 -10.02 3.03
CA SER A 114 -6.72 -10.59 3.07
C SER A 114 -5.96 -10.59 1.73
N ASP A 115 -6.64 -10.34 0.64
CA ASP A 115 -6.00 -10.18 -0.68
C ASP A 115 -5.50 -8.75 -0.92
N LEU A 116 -5.80 -7.83 0.00
CA LEU A 116 -5.46 -6.41 -0.11
C LEU A 116 -4.35 -6.03 0.87
N CYS A 117 -3.37 -5.29 0.38
CA CYS A 117 -2.44 -4.53 1.21
C CYS A 117 -2.93 -3.08 1.27
N LEU A 118 -3.34 -2.63 2.45
CA LEU A 118 -3.92 -1.31 2.64
C LEU A 118 -2.87 -0.30 3.11
N PHE A 119 -2.88 0.87 2.51
CA PHE A 119 -2.00 1.98 2.86
C PHE A 119 -2.81 3.25 3.09
N VAL A 120 -2.42 4.01 4.10
CA VAL A 120 -2.99 5.33 4.37
C VAL A 120 -2.01 6.39 3.91
N GLY A 121 -2.49 7.33 3.12
CA GLY A 121 -1.67 8.36 2.47
C GLY A 121 -0.84 7.82 1.31
N TYR A 122 -0.21 8.75 0.60
CA TYR A 122 0.66 8.49 -0.54
C TYR A 122 1.76 9.55 -0.62
N SER A 123 2.73 9.34 -1.50
CA SER A 123 3.73 10.33 -1.87
C SER A 123 3.39 10.92 -3.23
N GLY A 124 3.45 12.24 -3.34
CA GLY A 124 3.17 12.94 -4.58
C GLY A 124 4.30 13.90 -4.92
N TRP A 125 4.60 14.02 -6.20
CA TRP A 125 5.59 14.93 -6.77
C TRP A 125 4.96 15.75 -7.89
N ALA A 126 5.27 17.03 -7.93
CA ALA A 126 4.92 17.87 -9.07
C ALA A 126 5.61 17.40 -10.36
N PRO A 127 5.15 17.82 -11.55
CA PRO A 127 5.81 17.49 -12.81
C PRO A 127 7.32 17.78 -12.77
N GLY A 128 8.13 16.79 -13.10
CA GLY A 128 9.59 16.86 -13.10
C GLY A 128 10.27 16.83 -11.72
N GLN A 129 9.54 16.97 -10.62
CA GLN A 129 10.13 17.01 -9.28
C GLN A 129 10.83 15.69 -8.93
N LEU A 130 10.17 14.55 -9.14
CA LEU A 130 10.76 13.23 -8.83
C LEU A 130 12.05 13.01 -9.62
N GLN A 131 12.04 13.35 -10.92
CA GLN A 131 13.24 13.23 -11.75
C GLN A 131 14.39 14.11 -11.22
N SER A 132 14.09 15.36 -10.84
CA SER A 132 15.09 16.25 -10.26
C SER A 132 15.67 15.68 -8.96
N GLU A 133 14.84 15.08 -8.11
CA GLU A 133 15.31 14.45 -6.86
C GLU A 133 16.18 13.19 -7.13
N ILE A 134 15.86 12.43 -8.19
CA ILE A 134 16.69 11.30 -8.65
C ILE A 134 18.04 11.82 -9.17
N ASP A 135 18.04 12.84 -10.01
CA ASP A 135 19.24 13.38 -10.65
C ASP A 135 20.25 13.95 -9.62
N VAL A 136 19.75 14.50 -8.51
CA VAL A 136 20.60 14.98 -7.41
C VAL A 136 20.93 13.90 -6.36
N GLY A 137 20.48 12.67 -6.57
CA GLY A 137 20.83 11.52 -5.74
C GLY A 137 20.06 11.38 -4.43
N PHE A 138 18.88 12.01 -4.29
CA PHE A 138 18.01 11.79 -3.14
C PHE A 138 17.36 10.40 -3.17
N TRP A 139 17.28 9.78 -4.35
CA TRP A 139 16.68 8.48 -4.58
C TRP A 139 17.62 7.54 -5.33
N ASN A 140 17.74 6.32 -4.86
CA ASN A 140 18.32 5.23 -5.61
C ASN A 140 17.19 4.49 -6.37
N VAL A 141 17.30 4.46 -7.69
CA VAL A 141 16.33 3.77 -8.54
C VAL A 141 16.76 2.32 -8.73
N ALA A 142 15.84 1.41 -8.52
CA ALA A 142 16.06 -0.01 -8.74
C ALA A 142 14.88 -0.63 -9.48
N SER A 143 15.18 -1.58 -10.35
CA SER A 143 14.17 -2.43 -10.96
C SER A 143 13.92 -3.65 -10.08
N ALA A 144 12.66 -3.95 -9.79
CA ALA A 144 12.28 -5.12 -9.03
C ALA A 144 11.17 -5.90 -9.74
N SER A 145 11.18 -7.23 -9.61
CA SER A 145 10.09 -8.05 -10.11
C SER A 145 8.82 -7.86 -9.29
N GLY A 146 7.65 -8.06 -9.90
CA GLY A 146 6.38 -8.06 -9.17
C GLY A 146 6.36 -9.06 -8.03
N GLY A 147 7.05 -10.20 -8.15
CA GLY A 147 7.22 -11.18 -7.09
C GLY A 147 7.97 -10.62 -5.87
N PHE A 148 9.07 -9.89 -6.10
CA PHE A 148 9.82 -9.24 -5.02
C PHE A 148 8.99 -8.16 -4.33
N ILE A 149 8.29 -7.33 -5.10
CA ILE A 149 7.41 -6.28 -4.57
C ILE A 149 6.29 -6.89 -3.74
N ARG A 150 5.61 -7.93 -4.28
CA ARG A 150 4.57 -8.68 -3.57
C ARG A 150 5.08 -9.20 -2.24
N ASP A 151 6.20 -9.93 -2.23
CA ASP A 151 6.73 -10.52 -1.02
C ASP A 151 7.12 -9.45 0.01
N SER A 152 7.63 -8.31 -0.44
CA SER A 152 7.94 -7.17 0.41
C SER A 152 6.68 -6.54 1.01
N MET A 153 5.61 -6.35 0.22
CA MET A 153 4.34 -5.82 0.70
C MET A 153 3.67 -6.76 1.71
N PHE A 154 3.46 -8.02 1.30
CA PHE A 154 2.70 -8.96 2.12
C PHE A 154 3.42 -9.37 3.38
N ARG A 155 4.74 -9.55 3.35
CA ARG A 155 5.51 -9.84 4.58
C ARG A 155 5.52 -8.68 5.56
N ASN A 156 5.56 -7.44 5.07
CA ASN A 156 5.64 -6.27 5.94
C ASN A 156 4.28 -5.82 6.48
N VAL A 157 3.22 -5.98 5.71
CA VAL A 157 1.89 -5.49 6.08
C VAL A 157 1.01 -6.61 6.63
N MET A 158 1.15 -7.83 6.09
CA MET A 158 0.27 -8.96 6.41
C MET A 158 0.84 -9.92 7.46
N ASP A 159 2.18 -10.03 7.57
CA ASP A 159 2.80 -10.84 8.61
C ASP A 159 2.69 -10.12 9.95
N THR A 160 1.65 -10.44 10.69
CA THR A 160 1.40 -9.89 12.01
C THR A 160 1.54 -10.96 13.08
N ILE A 161 2.06 -10.58 14.23
CA ILE A 161 1.97 -11.37 15.45
C ILE A 161 0.80 -10.84 16.28
N VAL A 162 0.18 -11.74 17.04
CA VAL A 162 -0.84 -11.36 18.02
C VAL A 162 -0.18 -11.32 19.39
N ASP A 163 -0.21 -10.16 20.04
CA ASP A 163 0.30 -9.99 21.40
C ASP A 163 -0.54 -10.79 22.39
N PRO A 164 -0.04 -10.96 23.64
CA PRO A 164 -0.82 -11.49 24.74
C PRO A 164 -2.14 -10.73 24.99
N ASP A 165 -2.19 -9.44 24.63
CA ASP A 165 -3.36 -8.56 24.74
C ASP A 165 -4.34 -8.73 23.56
N GLY A 166 -4.07 -9.65 22.62
CA GLY A 166 -4.88 -9.87 21.42
C GLY A 166 -4.67 -8.83 20.30
N LYS A 167 -3.72 -7.92 20.46
CA LYS A 167 -3.44 -6.88 19.47
C LYS A 167 -2.52 -7.42 18.37
N ARG A 168 -2.89 -7.17 17.11
CA ARG A 168 -2.04 -7.50 15.96
C ARG A 168 -0.93 -6.46 15.81
N ARG A 169 0.31 -6.94 15.67
CA ARG A 169 1.47 -6.10 15.35
C ARG A 169 2.24 -6.68 14.18
N PRO A 170 2.78 -5.84 13.26
CA PRO A 170 3.65 -6.31 12.19
C PRO A 170 4.90 -6.97 12.75
N ILE A 171 5.34 -8.07 12.15
CA ILE A 171 6.60 -8.75 12.52
C ILE A 171 7.81 -7.85 12.28
N ASP A 172 7.75 -7.01 11.25
CA ASP A 172 8.80 -6.05 10.91
C ASP A 172 8.22 -4.63 10.82
N ALA A 173 7.94 -4.03 11.98
CA ALA A 173 7.31 -2.70 12.09
C ALA A 173 8.10 -1.57 11.41
N HIS A 174 9.36 -1.79 11.06
CA HIS A 174 10.23 -0.78 10.45
C HIS A 174 10.61 -1.07 9.00
N GLY A 175 10.18 -2.20 8.45
CA GLY A 175 10.50 -2.61 7.08
C GLY A 175 11.99 -2.90 6.85
N PHE A 176 12.75 -3.14 7.91
CA PHE A 176 14.20 -3.37 7.84
C PHE A 176 14.56 -4.59 7.00
N ARG A 177 13.79 -5.66 7.10
CA ARG A 177 14.06 -6.89 6.35
C ARG A 177 13.88 -6.70 4.85
N ALA A 178 12.82 -6.00 4.45
CA ALA A 178 12.59 -5.67 3.05
C ALA A 178 13.68 -4.75 2.52
N TRP A 179 14.09 -3.77 3.31
CA TRP A 179 15.19 -2.87 2.97
C TRP A 179 16.52 -3.62 2.84
N ALA A 180 16.91 -4.40 3.84
CA ALA A 180 18.15 -5.17 3.82
C ALA A 180 18.19 -6.16 2.64
N SER A 181 17.06 -6.82 2.34
CA SER A 181 16.95 -7.69 1.17
C SER A 181 17.12 -6.92 -0.14
N MET A 182 16.57 -5.72 -0.24
CA MET A 182 16.73 -4.86 -1.42
C MET A 182 18.17 -4.38 -1.58
N CYS A 183 18.80 -3.91 -0.51
CA CYS A 183 20.21 -3.50 -0.52
C CYS A 183 21.14 -4.64 -0.94
N ALA A 184 20.93 -5.83 -0.38
CA ALA A 184 21.70 -7.01 -0.74
C ALA A 184 21.57 -7.37 -2.23
N ASN A 185 20.35 -7.30 -2.77
CA ASN A 185 20.10 -7.57 -4.19
C ASN A 185 20.71 -6.52 -5.13
N LEU A 186 20.86 -5.29 -4.64
CA LEU A 186 21.45 -4.18 -5.40
C LEU A 186 22.97 -4.06 -5.22
N GLY A 187 23.57 -4.88 -4.36
CA GLY A 187 24.98 -4.78 -4.00
C GLY A 187 25.30 -3.51 -3.19
N LEU A 188 24.31 -2.87 -2.62
CA LEU A 188 24.46 -1.76 -1.70
C LEU A 188 24.74 -2.34 -0.32
N GLN A 189 26.01 -2.32 0.08
CA GLN A 189 26.41 -2.63 1.46
C GLN A 189 26.45 -1.32 2.25
N ASP A 190 25.97 -1.37 3.51
CA ASP A 190 26.13 -0.29 4.48
C ASP A 190 27.60 0.03 4.77
#